data_c4cd316b6958e694a5158779fb742a06
#
_entry.id   c4cd316b6958e694a5158779fb742a06
#
_cell.length_a   1.000
_cell.length_b   1.000
_cell.length_c   1.000
_cell.angle_alpha   90.00
_cell.angle_beta   90.00
_cell.angle_gamma   90.00
#
_symmetry.space_group_name_H-M   'P 1'
#
loop_
_entity.id
_entity.type
_entity.pdbx_description
1 polymer ?
#
loop_
_entity_poly.entity_id
_entity_poly.type
_entity_poly.pdbx_seq_one_letter_code
_entity_poly.pdbx_strand_id
1 'polypeptide(L)'
;MKKAEQFWNYSKKIYEPLTATFLFLQDRFGLDVNLLLLCFWLSKHQWFLTDREFFVLIQKVMPCRDHLIGPLRQARRFAKKNVDIPNSENLAPKILLIELEAEGLEQVILIDALSKFCNKHSDNAHNEAELTALNMKSYLKAASLSMNQEIESAFEILIDTTFVKE
;
A
#
# COMPACT_ATOMS: atom_id res chain seq x y z
N MET A 1 14.38 -11.91 -2.15
CA MET A 1 13.61 -12.66 -1.14
C MET A 1 13.69 -12.01 0.24
N LYS A 2 14.84 -11.94 0.91
CA LYS A 2 14.93 -11.43 2.30
C LYS A 2 14.37 -10.00 2.52
N LYS A 3 14.60 -9.06 1.60
CA LYS A 3 14.07 -7.69 1.72
C LYS A 3 12.54 -7.61 1.56
N ALA A 4 11.97 -8.40 0.66
CA ALA A 4 10.51 -8.45 0.47
C ALA A 4 9.80 -9.04 1.70
N GLU A 5 10.39 -10.07 2.32
CA GLU A 5 9.88 -10.64 3.58
C GLU A 5 9.96 -9.64 4.73
N GLN A 6 11.04 -8.87 4.81
CA GLN A 6 11.18 -7.79 5.79
C GLN A 6 10.15 -6.70 5.56
N PHE A 7 9.90 -6.32 4.31
CA PHE A 7 8.86 -5.35 3.95
C PHE A 7 7.48 -5.88 4.32
N TRP A 8 7.15 -7.14 4.00
CA TRP A 8 5.89 -7.77 4.38
C TRP A 8 5.64 -7.75 5.88
N ASN A 9 6.64 -8.15 6.67
CA ASN A 9 6.53 -8.17 8.13
C ASN A 9 6.42 -6.75 8.74
N TYR A 10 7.09 -5.76 8.14
CA TYR A 10 6.95 -4.36 8.52
C TYR A 10 5.55 -3.83 8.17
N SER A 11 5.08 -4.09 6.95
CA SER A 11 3.77 -3.69 6.46
C SER A 11 2.63 -4.15 7.36
N LYS A 12 2.66 -5.40 7.83
CA LYS A 12 1.64 -5.92 8.75
C LYS A 12 1.54 -5.10 10.04
N LYS A 13 2.67 -4.71 10.61
CA LYS A 13 2.71 -3.92 11.86
C LYS A 13 2.11 -2.52 11.69
N ILE A 14 2.28 -1.92 10.51
CA ILE A 14 1.68 -0.62 10.19
C ILE A 14 0.20 -0.76 9.86
N TYR A 15 -0.15 -1.79 9.09
CA TYR A 15 -1.50 -1.99 8.58
C TYR A 15 -2.51 -2.37 9.66
N GLU A 16 -2.16 -3.29 10.57
CA GLU A 16 -3.09 -3.85 11.56
C GLU A 16 -3.84 -2.78 12.38
N PRO A 17 -3.18 -1.79 13.02
CA PRO A 17 -3.87 -0.76 13.77
C PRO A 17 -4.60 0.29 12.90
N LEU A 18 -4.30 0.35 11.61
CA LEU A 18 -4.74 1.40 10.68
C LEU A 18 -5.59 0.88 9.52
N THR A 19 -6.05 -0.37 9.60
CA THR A 19 -6.80 -1.07 8.54
C THR A 19 -7.93 -0.22 7.99
N ALA A 20 -8.75 0.40 8.83
CA ALA A 20 -9.89 1.20 8.39
C ALA A 20 -9.47 2.40 7.53
N THR A 21 -8.38 3.08 7.89
CA THR A 21 -7.88 4.25 7.14
C THR A 21 -7.27 3.84 5.80
N PHE A 22 -6.52 2.74 5.75
CA PHE A 22 -5.99 2.20 4.49
C PHE A 22 -7.13 1.76 3.55
N LEU A 23 -8.13 1.05 4.05
CA LEU A 23 -9.28 0.63 3.25
C LEU A 23 -10.12 1.82 2.77
N PHE A 24 -10.28 2.86 3.59
CA PHE A 24 -10.93 4.10 3.18
C PHE A 24 -10.22 4.73 1.97
N LEU A 25 -8.89 4.87 2.02
CA LEU A 25 -8.11 5.43 0.92
C LEU A 25 -8.19 4.56 -0.34
N GLN A 26 -8.17 3.25 -0.19
CA GLN A 26 -8.31 2.30 -1.29
C GLN A 26 -9.70 2.36 -1.92
N ASP A 27 -10.75 2.28 -1.11
CA ASP A 27 -12.12 2.14 -1.61
C ASP A 27 -12.68 3.47 -2.15
N ARG A 28 -12.27 4.60 -1.56
CA ARG A 28 -12.75 5.93 -1.94
C ARG A 28 -11.95 6.56 -3.08
N PHE A 29 -10.64 6.36 -3.11
CA PHE A 29 -9.73 7.06 -4.02
C PHE A 29 -8.94 6.12 -4.95
N GLY A 30 -9.09 4.80 -4.80
CA GLY A 30 -8.36 3.83 -5.61
C GLY A 30 -6.86 3.78 -5.33
N LEU A 31 -6.42 4.28 -4.16
CA LEU A 31 -5.03 4.20 -3.75
C LEU A 31 -4.67 2.76 -3.40
N ASP A 32 -3.48 2.35 -3.81
CA ASP A 32 -2.94 1.04 -3.54
C ASP A 32 -2.34 1.00 -2.14
N VAL A 33 -2.80 0.07 -1.31
CA VAL A 33 -2.35 -0.08 0.08
C VAL A 33 -0.88 -0.46 0.15
N ASN A 34 -0.39 -1.32 -0.74
CA ASN A 34 1.03 -1.70 -0.76
C ASN A 34 1.96 -0.53 -1.11
N LEU A 35 1.53 0.36 -2.00
CA LEU A 35 2.28 1.59 -2.32
C LEU A 35 2.23 2.60 -1.17
N LEU A 36 1.12 2.71 -0.44
CA LEU A 36 1.06 3.51 0.78
C LEU A 36 1.99 2.96 1.87
N LEU A 37 1.98 1.65 2.10
CA LEU A 37 2.89 0.97 3.04
C LEU A 37 4.35 1.12 2.62
N LEU A 38 4.62 1.17 1.31
CA LEU A 38 5.95 1.43 0.78
C LEU A 38 6.46 2.82 1.19
N CYS A 39 5.60 3.84 1.30
CA CYS A 39 6.01 5.16 1.76
C CYS A 39 6.63 5.13 3.16
N PHE A 40 6.07 4.33 4.07
CA PHE A 40 6.64 4.09 5.41
C PHE A 40 7.95 3.30 5.36
N TRP A 41 8.01 2.29 4.50
CA TRP A 41 9.23 1.51 4.32
C TRP A 41 10.40 2.34 3.79
N LEU A 42 10.12 3.21 2.82
CA LEU A 42 11.10 4.14 2.25
C LEU A 42 11.63 5.10 3.32
N SER A 43 10.75 5.71 4.12
CA SER A 43 11.15 6.66 5.16
C SER A 43 12.00 6.01 6.24
N LYS A 44 11.69 4.78 6.64
CA LYS A 44 12.52 3.98 7.57
C LYS A 44 13.95 3.79 7.06
N HIS A 45 14.12 3.74 5.75
CA HIS A 45 15.44 3.60 5.10
C HIS A 45 16.04 4.94 4.65
N GLN A 46 15.41 6.08 5.03
CA GLN A 46 15.81 7.43 4.63
C GLN A 46 15.81 7.61 3.10
N TRP A 47 14.87 6.98 2.40
CA TRP A 47 14.71 7.05 0.96
C TRP A 47 13.54 7.94 0.56
N PHE A 48 13.76 8.77 -0.44
CA PHE A 48 12.73 9.57 -1.09
C PHE A 48 12.61 9.16 -2.56
N LEU A 49 11.38 8.96 -3.03
CA LEU A 49 11.07 8.74 -4.44
C LEU A 49 10.28 9.91 -5.01
N THR A 50 10.65 10.28 -6.22
CA THR A 50 9.94 11.28 -7.02
C THR A 50 8.62 10.71 -7.54
N ASP A 51 7.72 11.58 -7.98
CA ASP A 51 6.47 11.19 -8.64
C ASP A 51 6.71 10.32 -9.89
N ARG A 52 7.79 10.58 -10.66
CA ARG A 52 8.17 9.74 -11.81
C ARG A 52 8.58 8.33 -11.40
N GLU A 53 9.31 8.18 -10.31
CA GLU A 53 9.73 6.88 -9.79
C GLU A 53 8.52 6.11 -9.24
N PHE A 54 7.62 6.77 -8.52
CA PHE A 54 6.34 6.17 -8.12
C PHE A 54 5.49 5.76 -9.32
N PHE A 55 5.44 6.56 -10.38
CA PHE A 55 4.73 6.20 -11.59
C PHE A 55 5.26 4.89 -12.20
N VAL A 56 6.58 4.71 -12.24
CA VAL A 56 7.20 3.44 -12.69
C VAL A 56 6.76 2.28 -11.80
N LEU A 57 6.72 2.45 -10.48
CA LEU A 57 6.25 1.41 -9.55
C LEU A 57 4.77 1.06 -9.79
N ILE A 58 3.91 2.07 -9.95
CA ILE A 58 2.49 1.88 -10.29
C ILE A 58 2.35 1.01 -11.55
N GLN A 59 3.10 1.33 -12.63
CA GLN A 59 3.06 0.57 -13.88
C GLN A 59 3.54 -0.88 -13.68
N LYS A 60 4.49 -1.12 -12.78
CA LYS A 60 5.02 -2.47 -12.50
C LYS A 60 4.03 -3.36 -11.76
N VAL A 61 3.28 -2.80 -10.82
CA VAL A 61 2.31 -3.57 -10.01
C VAL A 61 0.93 -3.64 -10.64
N MET A 62 0.61 -2.74 -11.57
CA MET A 62 -0.70 -2.64 -12.21
C MET A 62 -1.22 -4.00 -12.75
N PRO A 63 -0.42 -4.84 -13.44
CA PRO A 63 -0.91 -6.15 -13.90
C PRO A 63 -1.31 -7.07 -12.73
N CYS A 64 -0.54 -7.09 -11.65
CA CYS A 64 -0.85 -7.90 -10.46
C CYS A 64 -2.13 -7.38 -9.77
N ARG A 65 -2.22 -6.06 -9.58
CA ARG A 65 -3.38 -5.41 -8.97
C ARG A 65 -4.66 -5.62 -9.79
N ASP A 66 -4.62 -5.36 -11.09
CA ASP A 66 -5.82 -5.29 -11.93
C ASP A 66 -6.31 -6.68 -12.38
N HIS A 67 -5.39 -7.63 -12.57
CA HIS A 67 -5.74 -8.95 -13.10
C HIS A 67 -5.69 -10.08 -12.08
N LEU A 68 -5.17 -9.84 -10.88
CA LEU A 68 -5.10 -10.86 -9.82
C LEU A 68 -5.76 -10.37 -8.52
N ILE A 69 -5.23 -9.34 -7.86
CA ILE A 69 -5.72 -8.88 -6.55
C ILE A 69 -7.15 -8.32 -6.64
N GLY A 70 -7.42 -7.46 -7.61
CA GLY A 70 -8.74 -6.86 -7.81
C GLY A 70 -9.83 -7.90 -8.03
N PRO A 71 -9.70 -8.83 -8.99
CA PRO A 71 -10.65 -9.92 -9.19
C PRO A 71 -10.83 -10.82 -7.97
N LEU A 72 -9.78 -11.18 -7.24
CA LEU A 72 -9.88 -11.94 -5.99
C LEU A 72 -10.69 -11.20 -4.93
N ARG A 73 -10.43 -9.91 -4.76
CA ARG A 73 -11.17 -9.04 -3.83
C ARG A 73 -12.65 -8.94 -4.21
N GLN A 74 -12.96 -8.82 -5.49
CA GLN A 74 -14.34 -8.81 -5.98
C GLN A 74 -15.02 -10.15 -5.72
N ALA A 75 -14.37 -11.27 -6.03
CA ALA A 75 -14.89 -12.61 -5.79
C ALA A 75 -15.16 -12.85 -4.29
N ARG A 76 -14.24 -12.43 -3.41
CA ARG A 76 -14.42 -12.54 -1.95
C ARG A 76 -15.59 -11.70 -1.46
N ARG A 77 -15.72 -10.46 -1.92
CA ARG A 77 -16.84 -9.57 -1.54
C ARG A 77 -18.18 -10.15 -2.01
N PHE A 78 -18.22 -10.69 -3.23
CA PHE A 78 -19.40 -11.34 -3.78
C PHE A 78 -19.77 -12.58 -2.96
N ALA A 79 -18.83 -13.49 -2.71
CA ALA A 79 -19.06 -14.70 -1.92
C ALA A 79 -19.59 -14.38 -0.52
N LYS A 80 -19.07 -13.34 0.13
CA LYS A 80 -19.48 -12.92 1.48
C LYS A 80 -20.91 -12.36 1.53
N LYS A 81 -21.39 -11.73 0.46
CA LYS A 81 -22.67 -11.01 0.44
C LYS A 81 -23.79 -11.76 -0.29
N ASN A 82 -23.45 -12.82 -1.05
CA ASN A 82 -24.44 -13.47 -1.91
C ASN A 82 -25.19 -14.55 -1.15
N VAL A 83 -26.50 -14.30 -0.95
CA VAL A 83 -27.43 -15.25 -0.29
C VAL A 83 -28.05 -16.24 -1.28
N ASP A 84 -27.93 -16.01 -2.61
CA ASP A 84 -28.53 -16.84 -3.65
C ASP A 84 -27.69 -18.08 -3.98
N ILE A 85 -26.42 -18.10 -3.56
CA ILE A 85 -25.52 -19.25 -3.73
C ILE A 85 -25.30 -19.89 -2.35
N PRO A 86 -25.90 -21.04 -2.07
CA PRO A 86 -25.74 -21.70 -0.78
C PRO A 86 -24.27 -21.96 -0.42
N ASN A 87 -23.90 -21.62 0.81
CA ASN A 87 -22.54 -21.80 1.36
C ASN A 87 -21.42 -21.02 0.66
N SER A 88 -21.76 -20.00 -0.15
CA SER A 88 -20.74 -19.15 -0.80
C SER A 88 -19.89 -18.40 0.22
N GLU A 89 -20.44 -18.07 1.38
CA GLU A 89 -19.72 -17.42 2.49
C GLU A 89 -18.52 -18.23 2.97
N ASN A 90 -18.54 -19.57 2.83
CA ASN A 90 -17.44 -20.46 3.21
C ASN A 90 -16.24 -20.34 2.27
N LEU A 91 -16.42 -19.76 1.07
CA LEU A 91 -15.34 -19.47 0.13
C LEU A 91 -14.59 -18.17 0.48
N ALA A 92 -15.26 -17.22 1.10
CA ALA A 92 -14.67 -15.90 1.39
C ALA A 92 -13.34 -15.95 2.17
N PRO A 93 -13.20 -16.72 3.27
CA PRO A 93 -11.92 -16.82 3.97
C PRO A 93 -10.85 -17.52 3.15
N LYS A 94 -11.18 -18.46 2.28
CA LYS A 94 -10.21 -19.13 1.39
C LYS A 94 -9.71 -18.18 0.31
N ILE A 95 -10.62 -17.39 -0.28
CA ILE A 95 -10.25 -16.37 -1.27
C ILE A 95 -9.38 -15.29 -0.61
N LEU A 96 -9.67 -14.90 0.64
CA LEU A 96 -8.85 -13.95 1.38
C LEU A 96 -7.39 -14.43 1.53
N LEU A 97 -7.17 -15.72 1.80
CA LEU A 97 -5.81 -16.26 1.91
C LEU A 97 -5.05 -16.11 0.58
N ILE A 98 -5.70 -16.41 -0.55
CA ILE A 98 -5.11 -16.26 -1.88
C ILE A 98 -4.89 -14.78 -2.23
N GLU A 99 -5.82 -13.90 -1.84
CA GLU A 99 -5.69 -12.45 -2.01
C GLU A 99 -4.45 -11.93 -1.25
N LEU A 100 -4.25 -12.36 0.00
CA LEU A 100 -3.07 -12.00 0.80
C LEU A 100 -1.76 -12.53 0.20
N GLU A 101 -1.76 -13.75 -0.37
CA GLU A 101 -0.60 -14.26 -1.10
C GLU A 101 -0.29 -13.40 -2.33
N ALA A 102 -1.31 -12.98 -3.08
CA ALA A 102 -1.15 -12.11 -4.24
C ALA A 102 -0.62 -10.71 -3.85
N GLU A 103 -1.09 -10.14 -2.73
CA GLU A 103 -0.54 -8.90 -2.17
C GLU A 103 0.93 -9.05 -1.77
N GLY A 104 1.32 -10.22 -1.24
CA GLY A 104 2.71 -10.55 -0.97
C GLY A 104 3.58 -10.59 -2.24
N LEU A 105 3.05 -11.14 -3.35
CA LEU A 105 3.73 -11.11 -4.66
C LEU A 105 3.88 -9.68 -5.19
N GLU A 106 2.88 -8.83 -5.01
CA GLU A 106 2.98 -7.41 -5.37
C GLU A 106 4.11 -6.72 -4.60
N GLN A 107 4.25 -6.98 -3.31
CA GLN A 107 5.37 -6.44 -2.52
C GLN A 107 6.74 -6.95 -3.01
N VAL A 108 6.83 -8.19 -3.48
CA VAL A 108 8.07 -8.69 -4.12
C VAL A 108 8.39 -7.89 -5.39
N ILE A 109 7.39 -7.62 -6.23
CA ILE A 109 7.54 -6.80 -7.45
C ILE A 109 8.03 -5.39 -7.10
N LEU A 110 7.47 -4.77 -6.06
CA LEU A 110 7.87 -3.43 -5.58
C LEU A 110 9.34 -3.41 -5.13
N ILE A 111 9.75 -4.36 -4.31
CA ILE A 111 11.13 -4.43 -3.79
C ILE A 111 12.14 -4.71 -4.91
N ASP A 112 11.79 -5.57 -5.87
CA ASP A 112 12.63 -5.82 -7.05
C ASP A 112 12.78 -4.57 -7.92
N ALA A 113 11.68 -3.87 -8.16
CA ALA A 113 11.69 -2.62 -8.92
C ALA A 113 12.52 -1.53 -8.23
N LEU A 114 12.41 -1.40 -6.90
CA LEU A 114 13.22 -0.45 -6.11
C LEU A 114 14.73 -0.67 -6.26
N SER A 115 15.17 -1.92 -6.44
CA SER A 115 16.59 -2.23 -6.60
C SER A 115 17.22 -1.58 -7.83
N LYS A 116 16.40 -1.16 -8.80
CA LYS A 116 16.81 -0.50 -10.04
C LYS A 116 16.90 1.02 -9.92
N PHE A 117 16.36 1.59 -8.85
CA PHE A 117 16.51 3.01 -8.55
C PHE A 117 17.82 3.21 -7.78
N CYS A 118 18.58 4.25 -8.17
CA CYS A 118 19.73 4.67 -7.38
C CYS A 118 19.22 5.10 -6.01
N ASN A 119 19.79 4.53 -4.94
CA ASN A 119 19.47 4.86 -3.56
C ASN A 119 19.72 6.37 -3.35
N LYS A 120 18.68 7.15 -3.49
CA LYS A 120 18.72 8.57 -3.15
C LYS A 120 18.40 8.67 -1.67
N HIS A 121 19.44 8.75 -0.85
CA HIS A 121 19.27 9.26 0.49
C HIS A 121 18.69 10.68 0.39
N SER A 122 17.74 10.99 1.23
CA SER A 122 17.31 12.38 1.40
C SER A 122 18.55 13.16 1.90
N ASP A 123 19.07 14.09 1.08
CA ASP A 123 20.18 14.95 1.47
C ASP A 123 19.80 15.91 2.63
N ASN A 124 18.52 15.99 2.94
CA ASN A 124 17.97 16.74 4.06
C ASN A 124 17.67 15.78 5.22
N ALA A 125 18.06 16.19 6.43
CA ALA A 125 17.77 15.45 7.66
C ALA A 125 16.27 15.52 8.02
N HIS A 126 15.42 14.82 7.24
CA HIS A 126 14.02 14.65 7.57
C HIS A 126 13.84 13.53 8.59
N ASN A 127 12.92 13.71 9.54
CA ASN A 127 12.48 12.61 10.37
C ASN A 127 11.60 11.64 9.55
N GLU A 128 11.35 10.43 10.08
CA GLU A 128 10.59 9.39 9.36
C GLU A 128 9.17 9.85 9.01
N ALA A 129 8.50 10.62 9.88
CA ALA A 129 7.15 11.13 9.65
C ALA A 129 7.10 12.11 8.48
N GLU A 130 8.01 13.09 8.46
CA GLU A 130 8.12 14.06 7.37
C GLU A 130 8.43 13.38 6.04
N LEU A 131 9.35 12.43 6.04
CA LEU A 131 9.74 11.70 4.84
C LEU A 131 8.61 10.79 4.34
N THR A 132 7.83 10.20 5.24
CA THR A 132 6.62 9.45 4.88
C THR A 132 5.61 10.37 4.20
N ALA A 133 5.35 11.55 4.76
CA ALA A 133 4.44 12.54 4.16
C ALA A 133 4.91 12.97 2.76
N LEU A 134 6.21 13.20 2.56
CA LEU A 134 6.78 13.54 1.26
C LEU A 134 6.61 12.40 0.24
N ASN A 135 6.90 11.16 0.62
CA ASN A 135 6.69 9.99 -0.23
C ASN A 135 5.21 9.79 -0.59
N MET A 136 4.29 9.97 0.37
CA MET A 136 2.85 9.89 0.11
C MET A 136 2.37 10.97 -0.87
N LYS A 137 2.88 12.20 -0.77
CA LYS A 137 2.59 13.29 -1.73
C LYS A 137 3.10 12.96 -3.13
N SER A 138 4.32 12.42 -3.25
CA SER A 138 4.86 11.97 -4.53
C SER A 138 4.04 10.84 -5.14
N TYR A 139 3.63 9.86 -4.32
CA TYR A 139 2.75 8.78 -4.77
C TYR A 139 1.39 9.29 -5.22
N LEU A 140 0.76 10.17 -4.45
CA LEU A 140 -0.54 10.77 -4.80
C LEU A 140 -0.49 11.45 -6.17
N LYS A 141 0.57 12.24 -6.42
CA LYS A 141 0.80 12.92 -7.69
C LYS A 141 1.02 11.92 -8.83
N ALA A 142 1.80 10.85 -8.59
CA ALA A 142 2.02 9.79 -9.55
C ALA A 142 0.73 9.03 -9.91
N ALA A 143 -0.19 8.90 -8.96
CA ALA A 143 -1.53 8.33 -9.15
C ALA A 143 -2.53 9.30 -9.82
N SER A 144 -2.08 10.48 -10.25
CA SER A 144 -2.91 11.54 -10.86
C SER A 144 -4.06 12.00 -9.96
N LEU A 145 -3.85 11.97 -8.64
CA LEU A 145 -4.79 12.48 -7.65
C LEU A 145 -4.31 13.81 -7.06
N SER A 146 -5.26 14.68 -6.79
CA SER A 146 -5.01 15.93 -6.07
C SER A 146 -5.28 15.75 -4.58
N MET A 147 -4.45 16.41 -3.75
CA MET A 147 -4.69 16.48 -2.33
C MET A 147 -6.04 17.17 -2.06
N ASN A 148 -6.84 16.57 -1.22
CA ASN A 148 -8.08 17.14 -0.69
C ASN A 148 -8.14 16.89 0.83
N GLN A 149 -9.12 17.48 1.49
CA GLN A 149 -9.24 17.41 2.94
C GLN A 149 -9.40 15.97 3.47
N GLU A 150 -10.13 15.10 2.75
CA GLU A 150 -10.33 13.70 3.15
C GLU A 150 -9.02 12.89 3.08
N ILE A 151 -8.23 13.07 2.01
CA ILE A 151 -6.92 12.43 1.84
C ILE A 151 -5.94 12.98 2.86
N GLU A 152 -5.90 14.30 3.06
CA GLU A 152 -5.01 14.95 4.02
C GLU A 152 -5.26 14.43 5.44
N SER A 153 -6.52 14.43 5.89
CA SER A 153 -6.88 13.89 7.21
C SER A 153 -6.54 12.40 7.34
N ALA A 154 -6.75 11.60 6.30
CA ALA A 154 -6.39 10.19 6.34
C ALA A 154 -4.86 9.99 6.42
N PHE A 155 -4.07 10.77 5.68
CA PHE A 155 -2.61 10.74 5.76
C PHE A 155 -2.09 11.16 7.13
N GLU A 156 -2.67 12.19 7.74
CA GLU A 156 -2.36 12.61 9.10
C GLU A 156 -2.61 11.48 10.10
N ILE A 157 -3.77 10.81 10.03
CA ILE A 157 -4.09 9.65 10.90
C ILE A 157 -3.05 8.54 10.72
N LEU A 158 -2.67 8.21 9.49
CA LEU A 158 -1.66 7.18 9.21
C LEU A 158 -0.31 7.52 9.83
N ILE A 159 0.13 8.77 9.68
CA ILE A 159 1.43 9.24 10.14
C ILE A 159 1.44 9.37 11.67
N ASP A 160 0.46 10.05 12.25
CA ASP A 160 0.41 10.33 13.68
C ASP A 160 0.28 9.04 14.49
N THR A 161 -0.58 8.12 14.07
CA THR A 161 -0.71 6.82 14.74
C THR A 161 0.56 5.98 14.66
N THR A 162 1.35 6.13 13.59
CA THR A 162 2.57 5.36 13.43
C THR A 162 3.76 5.95 14.19
N PHE A 163 3.91 7.28 14.21
CA PHE A 163 5.12 7.94 14.68
C PHE A 163 4.94 8.74 15.98
N VAL A 164 3.73 9.21 16.29
CA VAL A 164 3.44 9.88 17.55
C VAL A 164 3.07 8.81 18.57
N LYS A 165 4.07 8.24 19.25
CA LYS A 165 3.84 7.46 20.46
C LYS A 165 3.70 8.45 21.61
N GLU A 166 2.53 8.43 22.29
CA GLU A 166 2.36 9.07 23.59
C GLU A 166 3.42 8.59 24.60
#